data_0f319e5a8da2cc23551093f372c9ca17
#
_entry.id   0f319e5a8da2cc23551093f372c9ca17
#
_cell.length_a   1.000
_cell.length_b   1.000
_cell.length_c   1.000
_cell.angle_alpha   90.00
_cell.angle_beta   90.00
_cell.angle_gamma   90.00
#
_symmetry.space_group_name_H-M   'P 1'
#
loop_
_entity.id
_entity.type
_entity.pdbx_description
1 polymer ?
#
loop_
_entity_poly.entity_id
_entity_poly.type
_entity_poly.pdbx_seq_one_letter_code
_entity_poly.pdbx_strand_id
1 'polypeptide(L)'
;MNNNPLILIVEDDNHIKNLISTTLKVNKYNYLVATSGNEAIMLAVSHKPDIILLDLGLPDMDGVEIIKNVREWSNIPIIVISARSEDTDKIDALDLGADDYITKPFSVEELLARIRVATRRLNSMNEKQAESVFKNGDLTIDYSAGCVYLYDKELHLT
;
A
#
# COMPACT_ATOMS: atom_id res chain seq x y z
N MET A 1 -10.47 2.61 20.55
CA MET A 1 -9.31 2.88 19.76
C MET A 1 -9.54 2.67 18.29
N ASN A 2 -9.10 3.60 17.48
CA ASN A 2 -9.32 3.49 16.04
C ASN A 2 -8.18 2.73 15.39
N ASN A 3 -8.49 1.58 14.80
CA ASN A 3 -7.48 0.76 14.14
C ASN A 3 -7.51 0.90 12.64
N ASN A 4 -8.24 1.89 12.13
CA ASN A 4 -8.29 2.09 10.69
C ASN A 4 -6.93 2.57 10.18
N PRO A 5 -6.46 2.05 9.06
CA PRO A 5 -5.15 2.43 8.54
C PRO A 5 -5.15 3.87 8.03
N LEU A 6 -3.97 4.46 8.01
CA LEU A 6 -3.74 5.75 7.39
C LEU A 6 -3.39 5.50 5.93
N ILE A 7 -4.14 6.10 5.02
CA ILE A 7 -3.96 5.91 3.59
C ILE A 7 -3.45 7.19 2.95
N LEU A 8 -2.36 7.08 2.22
CA LEU A 8 -1.83 8.20 1.44
C LEU A 8 -2.40 8.14 0.03
N ILE A 9 -3.14 9.18 -0.36
CA ILE A 9 -3.67 9.30 -1.72
C ILE A 9 -2.71 10.15 -2.53
N VAL A 10 -2.16 9.58 -3.62
CA VAL A 10 -1.26 10.31 -4.51
C VAL A 10 -1.97 10.49 -5.84
N GLU A 11 -2.54 11.66 -6.05
CA GLU A 11 -3.39 11.94 -7.20
C GLU A 11 -3.48 13.44 -7.41
N ASP A 12 -3.23 13.92 -8.63
CA ASP A 12 -3.31 15.35 -8.92
C ASP A 12 -4.65 15.77 -9.57
N ASP A 13 -5.41 14.82 -10.13
CA ASP A 13 -6.72 15.12 -10.71
C ASP A 13 -7.73 15.39 -9.60
N ASN A 14 -8.35 16.58 -9.62
CA ASN A 14 -9.25 16.99 -8.56
C ASN A 14 -10.49 16.10 -8.43
N HIS A 15 -11.05 15.65 -9.54
CA HIS A 15 -12.26 14.81 -9.50
C HIS A 15 -11.96 13.46 -8.88
N ILE A 16 -10.87 12.83 -9.31
CA ILE A 16 -10.47 11.52 -8.80
C ILE A 16 -10.07 11.64 -7.32
N LYS A 17 -9.28 12.66 -7.01
CA LYS A 17 -8.83 12.90 -5.64
C LYS A 17 -10.02 13.08 -4.69
N ASN A 18 -11.01 13.88 -5.11
CA ASN A 18 -12.19 14.11 -4.28
C ASN A 18 -13.04 12.86 -4.14
N LEU A 19 -13.17 12.08 -5.20
CA LEU A 19 -13.89 10.82 -5.14
C LEU A 19 -13.26 9.87 -4.15
N ILE A 20 -11.95 9.68 -4.25
CA ILE A 20 -11.24 8.77 -3.36
C ILE A 20 -11.31 9.25 -1.92
N SER A 21 -11.03 10.54 -1.67
CA SER A 21 -11.01 11.05 -0.31
C SER A 21 -12.39 10.98 0.34
N THR A 22 -13.44 11.30 -0.41
CA THR A 22 -14.81 11.20 0.10
C THR A 22 -15.16 9.75 0.43
N THR A 23 -14.78 8.83 -0.44
CA THR A 23 -15.01 7.41 -0.24
C THR A 23 -14.33 6.93 1.04
N LEU A 24 -13.07 7.32 1.24
CA LEU A 24 -12.34 6.92 2.44
C LEU A 24 -12.96 7.53 3.69
N LYS A 25 -13.34 8.80 3.63
CA LYS A 25 -13.95 9.49 4.76
C LYS A 25 -15.26 8.82 5.19
N VAL A 26 -16.12 8.50 4.21
CA VAL A 26 -17.40 7.84 4.49
C VAL A 26 -17.18 6.48 5.14
N ASN A 27 -16.13 5.77 4.74
CA ASN A 27 -15.81 4.46 5.30
C ASN A 27 -14.87 4.53 6.51
N LYS A 28 -14.67 5.72 7.04
CA LYS A 28 -13.97 5.99 8.31
C LYS A 28 -12.49 5.64 8.27
N TYR A 29 -11.89 5.71 7.10
CA TYR A 29 -10.43 5.62 6.97
C TYR A 29 -9.81 7.00 7.21
N ASN A 30 -8.62 6.99 7.77
CA ASN A 30 -7.80 8.21 7.86
C ASN A 30 -7.00 8.33 6.57
N TYR A 31 -6.79 9.56 6.11
CA TYR A 31 -6.06 9.73 4.86
C TYR A 31 -5.27 11.03 4.81
N LEU A 32 -4.27 11.04 3.95
CA LEU A 32 -3.50 12.21 3.56
C LEU A 32 -3.54 12.31 2.04
N VAL A 33 -3.34 13.49 1.50
CA VAL A 33 -3.36 13.70 0.05
C VAL A 33 -2.06 14.34 -0.39
N ALA A 34 -1.45 13.77 -1.44
CA ALA A 34 -0.31 14.34 -2.14
C ALA A 34 -0.71 14.54 -3.60
N THR A 35 -0.37 15.69 -4.16
CA THR A 35 -0.71 15.99 -5.55
C THR A 35 0.50 15.95 -6.47
N SER A 36 1.67 15.60 -5.94
CA SER A 36 2.89 15.46 -6.73
C SER A 36 3.72 14.31 -6.16
N GLY A 37 4.69 13.85 -6.94
CA GLY A 37 5.58 12.80 -6.50
C GLY A 37 6.46 13.20 -5.35
N ASN A 38 7.00 14.43 -5.39
CA ASN A 38 7.85 14.92 -4.30
C ASN A 38 7.06 15.01 -2.99
N GLU A 39 5.84 15.51 -3.04
CA GLU A 39 5.00 15.57 -1.85
C GLU A 39 4.68 14.18 -1.33
N ALA A 40 4.41 13.24 -2.25
CA ALA A 40 4.10 11.86 -1.88
C ALA A 40 5.26 11.21 -1.12
N ILE A 41 6.47 11.36 -1.62
CA ILE A 41 7.65 10.79 -0.98
C ILE A 41 7.85 11.42 0.40
N MET A 42 7.72 12.74 0.49
CA MET A 42 7.86 13.45 1.75
C MET A 42 6.85 12.97 2.80
N LEU A 43 5.59 12.85 2.40
CA LEU A 43 4.54 12.41 3.32
C LEU A 43 4.70 10.93 3.69
N ALA A 44 5.16 10.09 2.75
CA ALA A 44 5.39 8.69 3.05
C ALA A 44 6.48 8.53 4.10
N VAL A 45 7.55 9.32 4.00
CA VAL A 45 8.65 9.26 4.97
C VAL A 45 8.22 9.82 6.33
N SER A 46 7.52 10.97 6.33
CA SER A 46 7.22 11.67 7.57
C SER A 46 6.05 11.09 8.33
N HIS A 47 5.02 10.61 7.64
CA HIS A 47 3.79 10.14 8.29
C HIS A 47 3.65 8.62 8.27
N LYS A 48 4.46 7.91 7.51
CA LYS A 48 4.50 6.45 7.46
C LYS A 48 3.10 5.85 7.30
N PRO A 49 2.42 6.15 6.17
CA PRO A 49 1.07 5.62 5.96
C PRO A 49 1.10 4.10 5.89
N ASP A 50 -0.06 3.52 6.13
CA ASP A 50 -0.21 2.06 6.10
C ASP A 50 -0.45 1.53 4.70
N ILE A 51 -1.01 2.37 3.82
CA ILE A 51 -1.32 2.00 2.43
C ILE A 51 -1.12 3.24 1.57
N ILE A 52 -0.58 3.05 0.36
CA ILE A 52 -0.45 4.14 -0.61
C ILE A 52 -1.33 3.82 -1.82
N LEU A 53 -2.21 4.76 -2.18
CA LEU A 53 -2.97 4.73 -3.43
C LEU A 53 -2.26 5.65 -4.39
N LEU A 54 -1.73 5.13 -5.48
CA LEU A 54 -0.79 5.86 -6.33
C LEU A 54 -1.24 5.96 -7.78
N ASP A 55 -1.40 7.18 -8.26
CA ASP A 55 -1.56 7.43 -9.69
C ASP A 55 -0.17 7.53 -10.33
N LEU A 56 0.01 6.90 -11.48
CA LEU A 56 1.29 6.91 -12.18
C LEU A 56 1.53 8.20 -12.96
N GLY A 57 0.46 8.89 -13.38
CA GLY A 57 0.58 10.09 -14.22
C GLY A 57 0.64 11.38 -13.44
N LEU A 58 1.72 11.59 -12.69
CA LEU A 58 1.89 12.79 -11.88
C LEU A 58 2.63 13.88 -12.65
N PRO A 59 2.48 15.16 -12.23
CA PRO A 59 3.06 16.28 -12.99
C PRO A 59 4.58 16.37 -12.92
N ASP A 60 5.19 15.94 -11.82
CA ASP A 60 6.64 16.13 -11.60
C ASP A 60 7.47 14.88 -11.83
N MET A 61 6.87 13.71 -11.81
CA MET A 61 7.60 12.47 -12.06
C MET A 61 6.64 11.34 -12.38
N ASP A 62 7.16 10.27 -12.99
CA ASP A 62 6.37 9.07 -13.22
C ASP A 62 6.18 8.35 -11.89
N GLY A 63 4.95 7.89 -11.64
CA GLY A 63 4.65 7.19 -10.38
C GLY A 63 5.49 5.96 -10.14
N VAL A 64 6.03 5.32 -11.20
CA VAL A 64 6.91 4.17 -11.00
C VAL A 64 8.17 4.55 -10.23
N GLU A 65 8.62 5.80 -10.33
CA GLU A 65 9.76 6.28 -9.56
C GLU A 65 9.44 6.32 -8.07
N ILE A 66 8.18 6.61 -7.72
CA ILE A 66 7.74 6.58 -6.34
C ILE A 66 7.79 5.15 -5.80
N ILE A 67 7.33 4.18 -6.60
CA ILE A 67 7.39 2.76 -6.21
C ILE A 67 8.84 2.37 -5.91
N LYS A 68 9.77 2.70 -6.81
CA LYS A 68 11.18 2.39 -6.62
C LYS A 68 11.72 3.03 -5.34
N ASN A 69 11.41 4.30 -5.13
CA ASN A 69 11.88 5.02 -3.95
C ASN A 69 11.39 4.39 -2.67
N VAL A 70 10.08 4.16 -2.58
CA VAL A 70 9.48 3.60 -1.37
C VAL A 70 10.02 2.21 -1.07
N ARG A 71 10.23 1.41 -2.10
CA ARG A 71 10.71 0.03 -1.90
C ARG A 71 12.15 -0.05 -1.43
N GLU A 72 12.92 1.05 -1.53
CA GLU A 72 14.28 1.08 -0.98
C GLU A 72 14.27 1.08 0.55
N TRP A 73 13.18 1.51 1.17
CA TRP A 73 13.15 1.67 2.62
C TRP A 73 11.87 1.14 3.29
N SER A 74 10.89 0.65 2.54
CA SER A 74 9.63 0.21 3.14
C SER A 74 8.91 -0.82 2.28
N ASN A 75 8.07 -1.63 2.96
CA ASN A 75 7.19 -2.59 2.32
C ASN A 75 5.72 -2.15 2.41
N ILE A 76 5.46 -0.86 2.59
CA ILE A 76 4.09 -0.33 2.64
C ILE A 76 3.33 -0.83 1.40
N PRO A 77 2.12 -1.40 1.57
CA PRO A 77 1.31 -1.80 0.42
C PRO A 77 1.03 -0.62 -0.51
N ILE A 78 1.27 -0.82 -1.80
CA ILE A 78 1.02 0.20 -2.81
C ILE A 78 -0.01 -0.34 -3.80
N ILE A 79 -1.13 0.36 -3.91
CA ILE A 79 -2.17 0.06 -4.90
C ILE A 79 -2.10 1.14 -5.97
N VAL A 80 -1.75 0.75 -7.18
CA VAL A 80 -1.69 1.68 -8.30
C VAL A 80 -3.09 1.89 -8.86
N ILE A 81 -3.47 3.15 -9.13
CA ILE A 81 -4.73 3.51 -9.75
C ILE A 81 -4.38 4.36 -10.97
N SER A 82 -4.53 3.80 -12.16
CA SER A 82 -4.00 4.47 -13.36
C SER A 82 -4.87 4.27 -14.56
N ALA A 83 -4.86 5.26 -15.47
CA ALA A 83 -5.50 5.14 -16.78
C ALA A 83 -4.68 4.28 -17.73
N ARG A 84 -3.42 4.00 -17.41
CA ARG A 84 -2.57 3.13 -18.22
C ARG A 84 -3.09 1.70 -18.12
N SER A 85 -3.58 1.16 -19.22
CA SER A 85 -4.25 -0.14 -19.21
C SER A 85 -3.49 -1.23 -19.96
N GLU A 86 -2.31 -0.90 -20.53
CA GLU A 86 -1.50 -1.89 -21.22
C GLU A 86 -0.94 -2.91 -20.23
N ASP A 87 -0.87 -4.16 -20.64
CA ASP A 87 -0.32 -5.21 -19.80
C ASP A 87 1.11 -4.91 -19.37
N THR A 88 1.91 -4.32 -20.28
CA THR A 88 3.30 -3.97 -19.95
C THR A 88 3.37 -2.98 -18.79
N ASP A 89 2.48 -1.98 -18.77
CA ASP A 89 2.45 -1.01 -17.68
C ASP A 89 2.13 -1.67 -16.33
N LYS A 90 1.15 -2.58 -16.36
CA LYS A 90 0.75 -3.29 -15.15
C LYS A 90 1.87 -4.20 -14.64
N ILE A 91 2.47 -4.94 -15.55
CA ILE A 91 3.55 -5.86 -15.20
C ILE A 91 4.74 -5.09 -14.65
N ASP A 92 5.11 -3.98 -15.29
CA ASP A 92 6.23 -3.16 -14.84
C ASP A 92 6.00 -2.64 -13.42
N ALA A 93 4.80 -2.12 -13.15
CA ALA A 93 4.48 -1.59 -11.82
C ALA A 93 4.54 -2.69 -10.76
N LEU A 94 3.97 -3.85 -11.06
CA LEU A 94 3.96 -4.97 -10.13
C LEU A 94 5.37 -5.51 -9.91
N ASP A 95 6.16 -5.61 -10.97
CA ASP A 95 7.55 -6.08 -10.86
C ASP A 95 8.40 -5.14 -10.03
N LEU A 96 8.11 -3.84 -10.08
CA LEU A 96 8.84 -2.85 -9.28
C LEU A 96 8.42 -2.85 -7.81
N GLY A 97 7.34 -3.54 -7.48
CA GLY A 97 6.94 -3.71 -6.10
C GLY A 97 5.55 -3.23 -5.73
N ALA A 98 4.73 -2.81 -6.71
CA ALA A 98 3.33 -2.50 -6.42
C ALA A 98 2.61 -3.79 -6.03
N ASP A 99 1.68 -3.70 -5.10
CA ASP A 99 0.95 -4.86 -4.61
C ASP A 99 -0.30 -5.12 -5.43
N ASP A 100 -0.83 -4.10 -6.08
CA ASP A 100 -2.07 -4.23 -6.84
C ASP A 100 -2.15 -3.13 -7.88
N TYR A 101 -3.03 -3.30 -8.86
CA TYR A 101 -3.18 -2.36 -9.96
C TYR A 101 -4.65 -2.26 -10.35
N ILE A 102 -5.20 -1.06 -10.24
CA ILE A 102 -6.59 -0.79 -10.62
C ILE A 102 -6.58 0.15 -11.82
N THR A 103 -7.29 -0.20 -12.88
CA THR A 103 -7.36 0.60 -14.09
C THR A 103 -8.52 1.59 -14.01
N LYS A 104 -8.28 2.84 -14.38
CA LYS A 104 -9.33 3.86 -14.48
C LYS A 104 -10.11 3.65 -15.78
N PRO A 105 -11.43 3.86 -15.80
CA PRO A 105 -12.27 4.18 -14.66
C PRO A 105 -12.49 2.96 -13.75
N PHE A 106 -12.62 3.21 -12.46
CA PHE A 106 -12.80 2.13 -11.50
C PHE A 106 -14.10 2.34 -10.71
N SER A 107 -14.61 1.28 -10.10
CA SER A 107 -15.75 1.40 -9.20
C SER A 107 -15.27 1.63 -7.77
N VAL A 108 -16.08 2.33 -7.00
CA VAL A 108 -15.80 2.56 -5.59
C VAL A 108 -15.73 1.23 -4.83
N GLU A 109 -16.61 0.29 -5.18
CA GLU A 109 -16.62 -1.04 -4.55
C GLU A 109 -15.32 -1.79 -4.81
N GLU A 110 -14.78 -1.70 -6.04
CA GLU A 110 -13.51 -2.34 -6.35
C GLU A 110 -12.39 -1.75 -5.52
N LEU A 111 -12.33 -0.42 -5.45
CA LEU A 111 -11.29 0.27 -4.67
C LEU A 111 -11.35 -0.17 -3.21
N LEU A 112 -12.54 -0.16 -2.62
CA LEU A 112 -12.71 -0.55 -1.22
C LEU A 112 -12.34 -2.01 -0.99
N ALA A 113 -12.67 -2.89 -1.94
CA ALA A 113 -12.30 -4.30 -1.83
C ALA A 113 -10.78 -4.48 -1.80
N ARG A 114 -10.05 -3.74 -2.66
CA ARG A 114 -8.59 -3.82 -2.68
C ARG A 114 -7.98 -3.29 -1.40
N ILE A 115 -8.54 -2.21 -0.87
CA ILE A 115 -8.08 -1.66 0.41
C ILE A 115 -8.31 -2.67 1.53
N ARG A 116 -9.46 -3.35 1.54
CA ARG A 116 -9.73 -4.37 2.56
C ARG A 116 -8.74 -5.52 2.48
N VAL A 117 -8.37 -5.95 1.28
CA VAL A 117 -7.36 -7.00 1.11
C VAL A 117 -6.03 -6.55 1.69
N ALA A 118 -5.60 -5.34 1.38
CA ALA A 118 -4.34 -4.80 1.90
C ALA A 118 -4.37 -4.69 3.42
N THR A 119 -5.50 -4.24 3.97
CA THR A 119 -5.67 -4.11 5.42
C THR A 119 -5.58 -5.47 6.11
N ARG A 120 -6.20 -6.49 5.54
CA ARG A 120 -6.13 -7.84 6.11
C ARG A 120 -4.71 -8.37 6.13
N ARG A 121 -3.93 -8.11 5.07
CA ARG A 121 -2.53 -8.52 5.04
C ARG A 121 -1.72 -7.86 6.15
N LEU A 122 -1.93 -6.57 6.37
CA LEU A 122 -1.25 -5.85 7.44
C LEU A 122 -1.58 -6.46 8.80
N ASN A 123 -2.86 -6.69 9.06
CA ASN A 123 -3.29 -7.25 10.34
C ASN A 123 -2.73 -8.65 10.56
N SER A 124 -2.75 -9.47 9.53
CA SER A 124 -2.22 -10.83 9.62
C SER A 124 -0.73 -10.83 9.94
N MET A 125 0.04 -9.96 9.30
CA MET A 125 1.48 -9.85 9.55
C MET A 125 1.74 -9.39 10.99
N ASN A 126 0.97 -8.41 11.46
CA ASN A 126 1.12 -7.90 12.83
C ASN A 126 0.81 -8.98 13.86
N GLU A 127 -0.23 -9.77 13.63
CA GLU A 127 -0.58 -10.86 14.52
C GLU A 127 0.52 -11.91 14.58
N LYS A 128 1.09 -12.25 13.44
CA LYS A 128 2.19 -13.22 13.41
C LYS A 128 3.39 -12.73 14.19
N GLN A 129 3.72 -11.46 14.05
CA GLN A 129 4.84 -10.88 14.79
C GLN A 129 4.58 -10.91 16.28
N ALA A 130 3.36 -10.60 16.70
CA ALA A 130 3.00 -10.64 18.12
C ALA A 130 3.12 -12.05 18.67
N GLU A 131 2.63 -13.03 17.94
CA GLU A 131 2.73 -14.43 18.35
C GLU A 131 4.17 -14.87 18.47
N SER A 132 5.01 -14.48 17.54
CA SER A 132 6.42 -14.81 17.58
C SER A 132 7.10 -14.27 18.83
N VAL A 133 6.77 -13.05 19.20
CA VAL A 133 7.32 -12.42 20.41
C VAL A 133 6.95 -13.22 21.66
N PHE A 134 5.69 -13.62 21.77
CA PHE A 134 5.27 -14.42 22.92
C PHE A 134 5.99 -15.76 22.98
N LYS A 135 6.10 -16.42 21.85
CA LYS A 135 6.74 -17.72 21.80
C LYS A 135 8.21 -17.63 22.13
N ASN A 136 8.86 -16.58 21.68
CA ASN A 136 10.27 -16.39 21.96
C ASN A 136 10.52 -16.10 23.43
N GLY A 137 9.55 -15.57 24.09
CA GLY A 137 9.64 -15.38 25.52
C GLY A 137 9.77 -16.70 26.24
N ASP A 138 9.18 -17.72 25.70
CA ASP A 138 9.38 -19.03 26.18
C ASP A 138 10.57 -19.65 25.64
N LEU A 139 10.72 -19.56 24.49
CA LEU A 139 11.64 -20.19 23.82
C LEU A 139 11.64 -20.14 22.47
N THR A 140 11.50 -19.86 21.78
CA THR A 140 11.62 -19.67 20.57
C THR A 140 11.25 -19.46 19.42
N ILE A 141 11.53 -19.35 19.04
CA ILE A 141 11.08 -18.99 17.91
C ILE A 141 11.19 -19.29 16.81
N ASP A 142 11.20 -19.21 16.60
CA ASP A 142 11.07 -19.18 15.44
C ASP A 142 10.96 -19.35 14.41
N TYR A 143 10.91 -19.28 14.16
CA TYR A 143 10.52 -19.34 13.17
C TYR A 143 10.71 -18.78 12.35
N SER A 144 10.78 -18.47 12.83
CA SER A 144 10.68 -18.02 11.77
C SER A 144 10.88 -17.77 11.06
N ALA A 145 11.23 -17.78 11.57
CA ALA A 145 11.07 -17.56 10.50
C ALA A 145 10.92 -17.41 9.79
N GLY A 146 11.14 -17.46 10.21
CA GLY A 146 10.53 -17.38 9.17
C GLY A 146 10.32 -16.83 8.83
N CYS A 147 10.42 -16.94 9.21
CA CYS A 147 9.84 -16.68 8.51
C CYS A 147 9.72 -16.17 8.16
N VAL A 148 9.94 -16.05 8.58
CA VAL A 148 9.40 -15.84 7.94
C VAL A 148 9.33 -15.58 7.28
N TYR A 149 9.62 -15.64 7.43
CA TYR A 149 9.18 -15.76 6.50
C TYR A 149 8.97 -15.59 5.88
N LEU A 150 9.19 -15.53 6.34
CA LEU A 150 8.69 -15.77 5.56
C LEU A 150 8.63 -15.48 4.84
N TYR A 151 9.13 -15.73 5.14
CA TYR A 151 8.67 -15.83 4.13
C TYR A 151 8.52 -15.61 3.45
N ASP A 152 8.78 -15.49 4.14
CA ASP A 152 8.29 -15.70 3.26
C ASP A 152 8.25 -15.67 2.64
N LYS A 153 8.52 -15.65 3.06
CA LYS A 153 8.20 -16.03 2.26
C LYS A 153 7.91 -16.14 1.86
N GLU A 154 7.85 -16.05 2.48
CA GLU A 154 7.28 -16.44 1.97
C GLU A 154 7.10 -16.42 1.78
N LEU A 155 7.37 -16.30 2.32
CA LEU A 155 6.88 -16.60 1.97
C LEU A 155 6.66 -16.49 1.73
N HIS A 156 6.80 -16.64 2.12
CA HIS A 156 6.29 -17.00 1.63
C HIS A 156 5.89 -16.95 1.55
N LEU A 157 5.88 -16.58 2.15
CA LEU A 157 5.31 -16.83 1.92
C LEU A 157 4.97 -16.61 1.76
N THR A 158 5.17 -16.58 2.13
CA THR A 158 4.59 -16.58 1.74
C THR A 158 4.49 -16.57 1.66
#